data_a35d789118cefed4633acbe8c7b58026
#
_entry.id   a35d789118cefed4633acbe8c7b58026
#
_cell.length_a   1.000
_cell.length_b   1.000
_cell.length_c   1.000
_cell.angle_alpha   90.00
_cell.angle_beta   90.00
_cell.angle_gamma   90.00
#
_symmetry.space_group_name_H-M   'P 1'
#
loop_
_entity.id
_entity.type
_entity.pdbx_description
1 polymer ?
#
loop_
_entity_poly.entity_id
_entity_poly.type
_entity_poly.pdbx_seq_one_letter_code
_entity_poly.pdbx_strand_id
1 'polypeptide(L)'
;MTNPDPAQRPSLVVWAHRCWITGGVLLVALGVAFVVLGIVSSTSTFGPVAVGVLVACVGVAYILMGSRAFAGDARWRSSLSALTLVAVAMLLVVSFLAPVLAFALIAAIIALFGSLLAYRPESESWYTGEPVPDRKSKSSRQARRKNA
;
A
#
# COMPACT_ATOMS: atom_id res chain seq x y z
N MET A 1 -5.33 -1.19 -24.28
CA MET A 1 -4.27 -1.32 -23.27
C MET A 1 -3.99 -2.80 -23.11
N THR A 2 -2.83 -3.28 -23.57
CA THR A 2 -2.42 -4.68 -23.40
C THR A 2 -2.09 -4.91 -21.94
N ASN A 3 -2.76 -5.88 -21.31
CA ASN A 3 -2.38 -6.29 -19.95
C ASN A 3 -0.94 -6.79 -19.96
N PRO A 4 -0.11 -6.34 -19.01
CA PRO A 4 1.27 -6.78 -18.94
C PRO A 4 1.35 -8.31 -18.73
N ASP A 5 2.32 -8.95 -19.38
CA ASP A 5 2.49 -10.41 -19.35
C ASP A 5 2.79 -10.87 -17.90
N PRO A 6 1.96 -11.75 -17.31
CA PRO A 6 2.18 -12.29 -15.98
C PRO A 6 3.49 -13.06 -15.83
N ALA A 7 4.02 -13.64 -16.93
CA ALA A 7 5.27 -14.39 -16.92
C ALA A 7 6.52 -13.49 -16.73
N GLN A 8 6.42 -12.23 -17.10
CA GLN A 8 7.51 -11.24 -16.99
C GLN A 8 7.40 -10.36 -15.73
N ARG A 9 6.59 -10.77 -14.75
CA ARG A 9 6.35 -9.98 -13.53
C ARG A 9 7.60 -9.89 -12.66
N PRO A 10 8.10 -8.67 -12.35
CA PRO A 10 9.25 -8.49 -11.47
C PRO A 10 8.97 -8.99 -10.05
N SER A 11 9.98 -9.51 -9.37
CA SER A 11 9.88 -9.97 -7.99
C SER A 11 9.41 -8.86 -7.04
N LEU A 12 9.76 -7.60 -7.32
CA LEU A 12 9.33 -6.43 -6.54
C LEU A 12 7.82 -6.23 -6.54
N VAL A 13 7.13 -6.51 -7.66
CA VAL A 13 5.67 -6.44 -7.75
C VAL A 13 5.02 -7.52 -6.88
N VAL A 14 5.62 -8.70 -6.81
CA VAL A 14 5.15 -9.80 -5.94
C VAL A 14 5.32 -9.41 -4.47
N TRP A 15 6.45 -8.83 -4.10
CA TRP A 15 6.69 -8.36 -2.72
C TRP A 15 5.76 -7.21 -2.35
N ALA A 16 5.54 -6.24 -3.25
CA ALA A 16 4.58 -5.17 -3.04
C ALA A 16 3.17 -5.70 -2.75
N HIS A 17 2.72 -6.66 -3.56
CA HIS A 17 1.43 -7.33 -3.36
C HIS A 17 1.34 -8.02 -2.00
N ARG A 18 2.38 -8.77 -1.61
CA ARG A 18 2.42 -9.42 -0.28
C ARG A 18 2.31 -8.40 0.86
N CYS A 19 3.03 -7.29 0.78
CA CYS A 19 2.94 -6.23 1.78
C CYS A 19 1.53 -5.64 1.87
N TRP A 20 0.86 -5.38 0.74
CA TRP A 20 -0.51 -4.85 0.73
C TRP A 20 -1.52 -5.84 1.30
N ILE A 21 -1.43 -7.12 0.91
CA ILE A 21 -2.32 -8.15 1.46
C ILE A 21 -2.06 -8.35 2.95
N THR A 22 -0.80 -8.43 3.39
CA THR A 22 -0.46 -8.58 4.81
C THR A 22 -0.97 -7.38 5.62
N GLY A 23 -0.72 -6.14 5.16
CA GLY A 23 -1.24 -4.94 5.81
C GLY A 23 -2.77 -4.92 5.87
N GLY A 24 -3.44 -5.29 4.77
CA GLY A 24 -4.89 -5.39 4.71
C GLY A 24 -5.47 -6.43 5.68
N VAL A 25 -4.89 -7.63 5.73
CA VAL A 25 -5.31 -8.70 6.65
C VAL A 25 -5.11 -8.29 8.10
N LEU A 26 -3.98 -7.66 8.44
CA LEU A 26 -3.74 -7.15 9.79
C LEU A 26 -4.76 -6.08 10.19
N LEU A 27 -5.12 -5.17 9.29
CA LEU A 27 -6.14 -4.16 9.55
C LEU A 27 -7.53 -4.79 9.73
N VAL A 28 -7.90 -5.79 8.93
CA VAL A 28 -9.17 -6.51 9.11
C VAL A 28 -9.19 -7.21 10.47
N ALA A 29 -8.11 -7.95 10.82
CA ALA A 29 -8.03 -8.65 12.09
C ALA A 29 -8.13 -7.69 13.28
N LEU A 30 -7.41 -6.57 13.22
CA LEU A 30 -7.46 -5.53 14.24
C LEU A 30 -8.86 -4.89 14.33
N GLY A 31 -9.48 -4.59 13.20
CA GLY A 31 -10.83 -4.03 13.15
C GLY A 31 -11.86 -4.98 13.78
N VAL A 32 -11.79 -6.27 13.47
CA VAL A 32 -12.63 -7.30 14.10
C VAL A 32 -12.38 -7.37 15.60
N ALA A 33 -11.12 -7.31 16.04
CA ALA A 33 -10.78 -7.30 17.47
C ALA A 33 -11.40 -6.10 18.19
N PHE A 34 -11.35 -4.90 17.59
CA PHE A 34 -12.02 -3.71 18.15
C PHE A 34 -13.52 -3.86 18.25
N VAL A 35 -14.16 -4.44 17.24
CA VAL A 35 -15.61 -4.71 17.25
C VAL A 35 -15.95 -5.66 18.40
N VAL A 36 -15.25 -6.79 18.52
CA VAL A 36 -15.47 -7.78 19.57
C VAL A 36 -15.27 -7.18 20.96
N LEU A 37 -14.15 -6.47 21.17
CA LEU A 37 -13.87 -5.79 22.43
C LEU A 37 -14.93 -4.73 22.76
N GLY A 38 -15.39 -3.98 21.76
CA GLY A 38 -16.44 -2.98 21.95
C GLY A 38 -17.78 -3.59 22.36
N ILE A 39 -18.12 -4.77 21.85
CA ILE A 39 -19.35 -5.48 22.23
C ILE A 39 -19.25 -6.09 23.64
N VAL A 40 -18.08 -6.64 23.98
CA VAL A 40 -17.87 -7.31 25.28
C VAL A 40 -17.67 -6.31 26.41
N SER A 41 -17.07 -5.13 26.15
CA SER A 41 -16.89 -4.10 27.18
C SER A 41 -18.17 -3.30 27.40
N SER A 42 -18.72 -3.40 28.59
CA SER A 42 -19.99 -2.78 29.00
C SER A 42 -19.99 -1.26 29.12
N THR A 43 -18.83 -0.59 28.97
CA THR A 43 -18.68 0.83 29.32
C THR A 43 -19.05 1.80 28.17
N SER A 44 -18.81 1.45 26.90
CA SER A 44 -19.20 2.25 25.73
C SER A 44 -18.99 1.43 24.46
N THR A 45 -20.08 0.94 23.89
CA THR A 45 -20.03 0.05 22.72
C THR A 45 -19.82 0.79 21.40
N PHE A 46 -20.41 1.99 21.26
CA PHE A 46 -20.48 2.67 19.95
C PHE A 46 -19.11 3.09 19.41
N GLY A 47 -18.25 3.71 20.23
CA GLY A 47 -16.94 4.23 19.79
C GLY A 47 -16.02 3.13 19.25
N PRO A 48 -15.66 2.11 20.05
CA PRO A 48 -14.80 1.02 19.63
C PRO A 48 -15.35 0.23 18.43
N VAL A 49 -16.66 -0.01 18.39
CA VAL A 49 -17.30 -0.73 17.26
C VAL A 49 -17.21 0.10 15.98
N ALA A 50 -17.50 1.39 16.03
CA ALA A 50 -17.41 2.26 14.86
C ALA A 50 -15.97 2.33 14.30
N VAL A 51 -14.98 2.50 15.18
CA VAL A 51 -13.55 2.48 14.80
C VAL A 51 -13.17 1.12 14.23
N GLY A 52 -13.59 0.03 14.85
CA GLY A 52 -13.31 -1.32 14.39
C GLY A 52 -13.86 -1.61 13.01
N VAL A 53 -15.10 -1.23 12.74
CA VAL A 53 -15.74 -1.36 11.42
C VAL A 53 -14.97 -0.54 10.38
N LEU A 54 -14.60 0.70 10.69
CA LEU A 54 -13.87 1.58 9.77
C LEU A 54 -12.50 1.00 9.44
N VAL A 55 -11.74 0.53 10.44
CA VAL A 55 -10.43 -0.11 10.25
C VAL A 55 -10.55 -1.38 9.41
N ALA A 56 -11.57 -2.22 9.66
CA ALA A 56 -11.83 -3.41 8.87
C ALA A 56 -12.18 -3.08 7.41
N CYS A 57 -13.02 -2.07 7.16
CA CYS A 57 -13.34 -1.61 5.81
C CYS A 57 -12.11 -1.14 5.04
N VAL A 58 -11.22 -0.38 5.69
CA VAL A 58 -9.93 0.02 5.09
C VAL A 58 -9.09 -1.21 4.77
N GLY A 59 -9.01 -2.18 5.65
CA GLY A 59 -8.29 -3.44 5.42
C GLY A 59 -8.82 -4.21 4.22
N VAL A 60 -10.15 -4.32 4.08
CA VAL A 60 -10.80 -4.93 2.90
C VAL A 60 -10.47 -4.16 1.63
N ALA A 61 -10.50 -2.83 1.67
CA ALA A 61 -10.12 -1.99 0.53
C ALA A 61 -8.67 -2.27 0.08
N TYR A 62 -7.73 -2.44 1.02
CA TYR A 62 -6.34 -2.82 0.71
C TYR A 62 -6.25 -4.16 -0.02
N ILE A 63 -7.00 -5.17 0.43
CA ILE A 63 -7.01 -6.50 -0.18
C ILE A 63 -7.57 -6.43 -1.61
N LEU A 64 -8.69 -5.75 -1.80
CA LEU A 64 -9.35 -5.63 -3.11
C LEU A 64 -8.51 -4.81 -4.10
N MET A 65 -8.04 -3.63 -3.68
CA MET A 65 -7.22 -2.77 -4.53
C MET A 65 -5.85 -3.40 -4.83
N GLY A 66 -5.23 -4.05 -3.84
CA GLY A 66 -3.96 -4.77 -4.00
C GLY A 66 -4.06 -5.91 -4.98
N SER A 67 -5.17 -6.65 -4.97
CA SER A 67 -5.43 -7.73 -5.94
C SER A 67 -5.59 -7.18 -7.37
N ARG A 68 -6.28 -6.05 -7.53
CA ARG A 68 -6.45 -5.38 -8.83
C ARG A 68 -5.14 -4.78 -9.34
N ALA A 69 -4.36 -4.14 -8.48
CA ALA A 69 -3.03 -3.63 -8.82
C ALA A 69 -2.10 -4.78 -9.25
N PHE A 70 -2.16 -5.94 -8.59
CA PHE A 70 -1.40 -7.13 -8.96
C PHE A 70 -1.78 -7.71 -10.33
N ALA A 71 -3.00 -7.48 -10.79
CA ALA A 71 -3.44 -7.84 -12.14
C ALA A 71 -2.85 -6.92 -13.24
N GLY A 72 -2.09 -5.88 -12.88
CA GLY A 72 -1.41 -4.98 -13.82
C GLY A 72 -2.13 -3.65 -14.08
N ASP A 73 -3.18 -3.34 -13.32
CA ASP A 73 -3.91 -2.09 -13.48
C ASP A 73 -3.23 -0.95 -12.71
N ALA A 74 -2.56 -0.07 -13.46
CA ALA A 74 -1.81 1.06 -12.91
C ALA A 74 -2.68 2.08 -12.14
N ARG A 75 -3.99 2.18 -12.46
CA ARG A 75 -4.92 3.07 -11.75
C ARG A 75 -5.09 2.65 -10.30
N TRP A 76 -5.29 1.35 -10.07
CA TRP A 76 -5.44 0.81 -8.71
C TRP A 76 -4.16 0.94 -7.89
N ARG A 77 -2.99 0.87 -8.54
CA ARG A 77 -1.69 1.12 -7.89
C ARG A 77 -1.62 2.54 -7.33
N SER A 78 -1.99 3.55 -8.13
CA SER A 78 -1.93 4.94 -7.68
C SER A 78 -2.98 5.25 -6.60
N SER A 79 -4.20 4.74 -6.75
CA SER A 79 -5.25 4.86 -5.73
C SER A 79 -4.84 4.22 -4.41
N LEU A 80 -4.22 3.04 -4.46
CA LEU A 80 -3.74 2.33 -3.26
C LEU A 80 -2.63 3.10 -2.56
N SER A 81 -1.70 3.70 -3.32
CA SER A 81 -0.63 4.54 -2.75
C SER A 81 -1.17 5.80 -2.09
N ALA A 82 -2.14 6.46 -2.72
CA ALA A 82 -2.79 7.62 -2.13
C ALA A 82 -3.54 7.26 -0.85
N LEU A 83 -4.31 6.16 -0.87
CA LEU A 83 -4.99 5.63 0.32
C LEU A 83 -3.98 5.34 1.44
N THR A 84 -2.85 4.72 1.11
CA THR A 84 -1.80 4.38 2.09
C THR A 84 -1.20 5.63 2.72
N LEU A 85 -0.88 6.65 1.93
CA LEU A 85 -0.35 7.92 2.44
C LEU A 85 -1.33 8.59 3.40
N VAL A 86 -2.60 8.67 3.01
CA VAL A 86 -3.65 9.27 3.86
C VAL A 86 -3.84 8.45 5.12
N ALA A 87 -3.90 7.11 5.02
CA ALA A 87 -4.06 6.23 6.16
C ALA A 87 -2.90 6.36 7.16
N VAL A 88 -1.65 6.37 6.68
CA VAL A 88 -0.46 6.54 7.54
C VAL A 88 -0.47 7.91 8.22
N ALA A 89 -0.75 8.99 7.47
CA ALA A 89 -0.81 10.34 8.03
C ALA A 89 -1.89 10.46 9.11
N MET A 90 -3.10 9.96 8.84
CA MET A 90 -4.21 9.97 9.80
C MET A 90 -3.91 9.12 11.03
N LEU A 91 -3.42 7.90 10.85
CA LEU A 91 -3.09 7.00 11.94
C LEU A 91 -1.93 7.53 12.80
N LEU A 92 -0.96 8.21 12.18
CA LEU A 92 0.12 8.85 12.92
C LEU A 92 -0.43 9.90 13.90
N VAL A 93 -1.31 10.77 13.42
CA VAL A 93 -1.93 11.81 14.28
C VAL A 93 -2.81 11.17 15.37
N VAL A 94 -3.66 10.22 14.99
CA VAL A 94 -4.63 9.60 15.90
C VAL A 94 -3.94 8.68 16.92
N SER A 95 -2.78 8.09 16.62
CA SER A 95 -2.04 7.24 17.55
C SER A 95 -1.49 8.02 18.76
N PHE A 96 -1.32 9.35 18.64
CA PHE A 96 -1.00 10.20 19.81
C PHE A 96 -2.18 10.35 20.78
N LEU A 97 -3.41 10.31 20.27
CA LEU A 97 -4.62 10.42 21.11
C LEU A 97 -5.08 9.05 21.64
N ALA A 98 -4.85 8.00 20.86
CA ALA A 98 -5.25 6.64 21.17
C ALA A 98 -4.10 5.66 20.85
N PRO A 99 -3.17 5.40 21.82
CA PRO A 99 -1.96 4.58 21.59
C PRO A 99 -2.26 3.17 21.06
N VAL A 100 -3.44 2.61 21.36
CA VAL A 100 -3.85 1.30 20.83
C VAL A 100 -3.93 1.26 19.30
N LEU A 101 -4.14 2.41 18.63
CA LEU A 101 -4.14 2.52 17.19
C LEU A 101 -2.73 2.48 16.56
N ALA A 102 -1.67 2.49 17.38
CA ALA A 102 -0.30 2.27 16.90
C ALA A 102 -0.14 0.91 16.19
N PHE A 103 -0.91 -0.10 16.57
CA PHE A 103 -0.92 -1.39 15.84
C PHE A 103 -1.47 -1.24 14.42
N ALA A 104 -2.50 -0.41 14.22
CA ALA A 104 -3.00 -0.09 12.89
C ALA A 104 -1.97 0.71 12.07
N LEU A 105 -1.24 1.61 12.72
CA LEU A 105 -0.14 2.36 12.09
C LEU A 105 0.97 1.42 11.60
N ILE A 106 1.36 0.40 12.37
CA ILE A 106 2.34 -0.61 11.93
C ILE A 106 1.85 -1.31 10.67
N ALA A 107 0.59 -1.76 10.65
CA ALA A 107 0.01 -2.40 9.47
C ALA A 107 0.01 -1.46 8.23
N ALA A 108 -0.32 -0.19 8.43
CA ALA A 108 -0.29 0.83 7.37
C ALA A 108 1.14 1.12 6.88
N ILE A 109 2.15 1.10 7.75
CA ILE A 109 3.56 1.23 7.38
C ILE A 109 4.01 0.05 6.53
N ILE A 110 3.61 -1.18 6.84
CA ILE A 110 3.88 -2.36 6.01
C ILE A 110 3.30 -2.17 4.61
N ALA A 111 2.07 -1.67 4.50
CA ALA A 111 1.44 -1.37 3.22
C ALA A 111 2.15 -0.21 2.48
N LEU A 112 2.70 0.78 3.21
CA LEU A 112 3.51 1.86 2.64
C LEU A 112 4.78 1.32 1.99
N PHE A 113 5.48 0.38 2.64
CA PHE A 113 6.63 -0.31 2.02
C PHE A 113 6.23 -1.01 0.71
N GLY A 114 5.07 -1.66 0.68
CA GLY A 114 4.52 -2.23 -0.55
C GLY A 114 4.34 -1.18 -1.64
N SER A 115 3.80 -0.01 -1.30
CA SER A 115 3.65 1.10 -2.24
C SER A 115 5.00 1.61 -2.75
N LEU A 116 5.99 1.77 -1.89
CA LEU A 116 7.35 2.19 -2.30
C LEU A 116 8.01 1.18 -3.26
N LEU A 117 7.82 -0.13 -3.03
CA LEU A 117 8.34 -1.17 -3.92
C LEU A 117 7.64 -1.14 -5.28
N ALA A 118 6.34 -0.82 -5.33
CA ALA A 118 5.59 -0.74 -6.57
C ALA A 118 5.99 0.44 -7.47
N TYR A 119 6.60 1.51 -6.89
CA TYR A 119 7.09 2.68 -7.63
C TYR A 119 8.58 2.61 -7.99
N ARG A 120 9.25 1.49 -7.73
CA ARG A 120 10.63 1.32 -8.21
C ARG A 120 10.64 1.23 -9.75
N PRO A 121 11.71 1.72 -10.41
CA PRO A 121 11.78 1.78 -11.89
C PRO A 121 11.53 0.44 -12.57
N GLU A 122 11.98 -0.67 -11.96
CA GLU A 122 11.77 -2.03 -12.47
C GLU A 122 10.29 -2.46 -12.40
N SER A 123 9.57 -2.05 -11.36
CA SER A 123 8.13 -2.31 -11.24
C SER A 123 7.35 -1.39 -12.17
N GLU A 124 7.75 -0.13 -12.27
CA GLU A 124 7.08 0.86 -13.11
C GLU A 124 7.12 0.49 -14.59
N SER A 125 8.27 0.01 -15.08
CA SER A 125 8.42 -0.45 -16.46
C SER A 125 7.44 -1.59 -16.80
N TRP A 126 7.15 -2.47 -15.86
CA TRP A 126 6.19 -3.55 -16.06
C TRP A 126 4.75 -3.03 -16.15
N TYR A 127 4.37 -2.03 -15.34
CA TYR A 127 3.02 -1.45 -15.37
C TYR A 127 2.78 -0.53 -16.58
N THR A 128 3.81 0.19 -17.04
CA THR A 128 3.71 1.17 -18.14
C THR A 128 4.08 0.59 -19.49
N GLY A 129 4.81 -0.53 -19.52
CA GLY A 129 5.40 -1.09 -20.75
C GLY A 129 6.59 -0.28 -21.27
N GLU A 130 7.04 0.76 -20.55
CA GLU A 130 8.20 1.56 -20.95
C GLU A 130 9.50 0.91 -20.46
N PRO A 131 10.54 0.83 -21.32
CA PRO A 131 11.82 0.26 -20.91
C PRO A 131 12.48 1.09 -19.81
N VAL A 132 13.10 0.40 -18.84
CA VAL A 132 13.83 1.03 -17.74
C VAL A 132 14.87 2.01 -18.30
N PRO A 133 14.85 3.30 -17.89
CA PRO A 133 15.80 4.29 -18.38
C PRO A 133 17.23 3.87 -18.04
N ASP A 134 18.01 3.54 -19.06
CA ASP A 134 19.42 3.12 -18.90
C ASP A 134 20.23 4.26 -18.26
N ARG A 135 20.71 4.06 -17.03
CA ARG A 135 21.56 5.04 -16.33
C ARG A 135 22.81 5.40 -17.14
N LYS A 136 23.30 4.46 -17.95
CA LYS A 136 24.47 4.66 -18.82
C LYS A 136 24.22 5.66 -19.96
N SER A 137 22.99 5.72 -20.49
CA SER A 137 22.66 6.66 -21.56
C SER A 137 22.61 8.12 -21.11
N LYS A 138 22.25 8.37 -19.83
CA LYS A 138 22.29 9.74 -19.27
C LYS A 138 23.72 10.24 -19.04
N SER A 139 24.63 9.38 -18.57
CA SER A 139 26.03 9.77 -18.35
C SER A 139 26.74 10.06 -19.65
N SER A 140 26.52 9.28 -20.71
CA SER A 140 27.12 9.50 -22.02
C SER A 140 26.60 10.77 -22.72
N ARG A 141 25.29 11.09 -22.57
CA ARG A 141 24.72 12.36 -23.07
C ARG A 141 25.26 13.58 -22.31
N GLN A 142 25.48 13.45 -21.01
CA GLN A 142 26.01 14.52 -20.17
C GLN A 142 27.54 14.75 -20.44
N ALA A 143 28.31 13.68 -20.68
CA ALA A 143 29.70 13.77 -21.11
C ALA A 143 29.82 14.42 -22.48
N ARG A 144 28.96 14.09 -23.43
CA ARG A 144 28.94 14.71 -24.76
C ARG A 144 28.58 16.20 -24.74
N ARG A 145 27.72 16.65 -23.81
CA ARG A 145 27.39 18.06 -23.62
C ARG A 145 28.50 18.88 -22.96
N LYS A 146 29.36 18.25 -22.17
CA LYS A 146 30.52 18.94 -21.56
C LYS A 146 31.70 19.10 -22.49
N ASN A 147 31.77 18.31 -23.57
CA ASN A 147 32.86 18.31 -24.53
C ASN A 147 32.52 19.02 -25.86
N ALA A 148 31.33 19.62 -25.94
CA ALA A 148 30.89 20.48 -27.04
C ALA A 148 30.80 21.95 -26.60
#